data_649cc9637f0103b1766be2e7205da100
#
_entry.id   649cc9637f0103b1766be2e7205da100
#
_cell.length_a   1.000
_cell.length_b   1.000
_cell.length_c   1.000
_cell.angle_alpha   90.00
_cell.angle_beta   90.00
_cell.angle_gamma   90.00
#
_symmetry.space_group_name_H-M   'P 1'
#
loop_
_entity.id
_entity.type
_entity.pdbx_description
1 polymer ?
#
loop_
_entity_poly.entity_id
_entity_poly.type
_entity_poly.pdbx_seq_one_letter_code
_entity_poly.pdbx_strand_id
1 'polypeptide(L)'
;CEIAPGIFLIKVPLPENPLKQLNSYLILDEDRPALVDVGFNRIECEQALRQALDDFGLDFQDIDVLATHSHPDHVGNLDRIWRPSMRVYAHMHSFEEPRIMNNLQSSTFLPIVDAVTLCAESQRQPSRVFSTDLSAVKGDYPVTYLKDGDIFRRGNYRFQVIETPGHHMTHI
;
A
#
# COMPACT_ATOMS: atom_id res chain seq x y z
N CYS A 1 -17.59 1.01 -6.76
CA CYS A 1 -18.46 0.20 -7.63
C CYS A 1 -18.00 -1.27 -7.62
N GLU A 2 -18.91 -2.21 -7.76
CA GLU A 2 -18.57 -3.63 -7.86
C GLU A 2 -17.91 -3.93 -9.21
N ILE A 3 -16.76 -4.60 -9.18
CA ILE A 3 -15.97 -4.96 -10.38
C ILE A 3 -15.96 -6.48 -10.63
N ALA A 4 -16.22 -7.26 -9.59
CA ALA A 4 -16.46 -8.70 -9.63
C ALA A 4 -17.34 -9.06 -8.41
N PRO A 5 -18.03 -10.22 -8.39
CA PRO A 5 -18.91 -10.56 -7.28
C PRO A 5 -18.22 -10.46 -5.92
N GLY A 6 -18.65 -9.50 -5.08
CA GLY A 6 -18.04 -9.22 -3.77
C GLY A 6 -16.71 -8.49 -3.79
N ILE A 7 -16.26 -7.97 -4.94
CA ILE A 7 -15.06 -7.11 -5.02
C ILE A 7 -15.46 -5.71 -5.49
N PHE A 8 -15.18 -4.71 -4.69
CA PHE A 8 -15.59 -3.33 -4.91
C PHE A 8 -14.38 -2.41 -5.05
N LEU A 9 -14.35 -1.64 -6.14
CA LEU A 9 -13.38 -0.56 -6.34
C LEU A 9 -13.77 0.64 -5.48
N ILE A 10 -12.83 1.12 -4.69
CA ILE A 10 -12.89 2.34 -3.90
C ILE A 10 -11.87 3.33 -4.46
N LYS A 11 -12.32 4.53 -4.80
CA LYS A 11 -11.44 5.61 -5.23
C LYS A 11 -11.01 6.42 -4.02
N VAL A 12 -9.76 6.21 -3.58
CA VAL A 12 -9.18 6.94 -2.45
C VAL A 12 -8.46 8.19 -2.99
N PRO A 13 -8.82 9.40 -2.54
CA PRO A 13 -8.16 10.62 -3.03
C PRO A 13 -6.70 10.64 -2.59
N LEU A 14 -5.82 11.13 -3.46
CA LEU A 14 -4.41 11.39 -3.18
C LEU A 14 -4.16 12.90 -3.28
N PRO A 15 -4.39 13.66 -2.20
CA PRO A 15 -4.17 15.10 -2.19
C PRO A 15 -2.73 15.45 -2.58
N GLU A 16 -2.58 16.49 -3.40
CA GLU A 16 -1.29 17.01 -3.86
C GLU A 16 -0.45 16.02 -4.70
N ASN A 17 -0.99 14.85 -5.05
CA ASN A 17 -0.32 13.86 -5.89
C ASN A 17 -0.82 13.98 -7.34
N PRO A 18 0.07 13.90 -8.36
CA PRO A 18 -0.31 13.93 -9.77
C PRO A 18 -1.31 12.84 -10.17
N LEU A 19 -1.29 11.69 -9.54
CA LEU A 19 -2.22 10.57 -9.79
C LEU A 19 -3.64 10.88 -9.32
N LYS A 20 -3.81 11.86 -8.41
CA LYS A 20 -5.08 12.34 -7.83
C LYS A 20 -5.85 11.31 -7.01
N GLN A 21 -5.79 10.04 -7.36
CA GLN A 21 -6.49 8.96 -6.65
C GLN A 21 -5.72 7.65 -6.71
N LEU A 22 -5.89 6.84 -5.67
CA LEU A 22 -5.53 5.43 -5.61
C LEU A 22 -6.78 4.59 -5.89
N ASN A 23 -6.63 3.49 -6.60
CA ASN A 23 -7.62 2.44 -6.67
C ASN A 23 -7.38 1.45 -5.52
N SER A 24 -8.18 1.54 -4.49
CA SER A 24 -8.26 0.54 -3.42
C SER A 24 -9.37 -0.46 -3.73
N TYR A 25 -9.30 -1.66 -3.17
CA TYR A 25 -10.33 -2.67 -3.38
C TYR A 25 -10.80 -3.23 -2.05
N LEU A 26 -12.12 -3.28 -1.86
CA LEU A 26 -12.75 -4.02 -0.77
C LEU A 26 -13.16 -5.40 -1.29
N ILE A 27 -12.65 -6.45 -0.67
CA ILE A 27 -13.02 -7.84 -0.94
C ILE A 27 -13.89 -8.28 0.23
N LEU A 28 -15.18 -8.52 -0.04
CA LEU A 28 -16.11 -9.01 0.97
C LEU A 28 -15.83 -10.47 1.34
N ASP A 29 -15.99 -10.77 2.61
CA ASP A 29 -15.85 -12.10 3.19
C ASP A 29 -16.81 -12.21 4.36
N GLU A 30 -17.44 -13.38 4.58
CA GLU A 30 -18.40 -13.58 5.67
C GLU A 30 -17.74 -13.45 7.04
N ASP A 31 -16.48 -13.91 7.16
CA ASP A 31 -15.76 -13.84 8.41
C ASP A 31 -15.03 -12.51 8.57
N ARG A 32 -14.22 -12.13 7.54
CA ARG A 32 -13.36 -10.97 7.64
C ARG A 32 -13.01 -10.37 6.27
N PRO A 33 -13.70 -9.29 5.85
CA PRO A 33 -13.36 -8.56 4.63
C PRO A 33 -11.92 -8.04 4.61
N ALA A 34 -11.40 -7.72 3.43
CA ALA A 34 -10.07 -7.13 3.30
C ALA A 34 -10.06 -5.93 2.37
N LEU A 35 -9.33 -4.89 2.76
CA LEU A 35 -8.93 -3.78 1.88
C LEU A 35 -7.58 -4.07 1.24
N VAL A 36 -7.47 -3.83 -0.05
CA VAL A 36 -6.19 -3.81 -0.78
C VAL A 36 -5.79 -2.36 -0.95
N ASP A 37 -4.66 -1.99 -0.33
CA ASP A 37 -4.10 -0.64 -0.26
C ASP A 37 -5.02 0.41 0.39
N VAL A 38 -4.45 1.40 1.06
CA VAL A 38 -5.22 2.27 1.96
C VAL A 38 -4.95 3.78 1.81
N GLY A 39 -4.08 4.19 0.91
CA GLY A 39 -3.80 5.61 0.66
C GLY A 39 -2.74 6.22 1.58
N PHE A 40 -2.53 7.52 1.43
CA PHE A 40 -1.63 8.32 2.28
C PHE A 40 -2.14 8.44 3.72
N ASN A 41 -1.25 8.76 4.65
CA ASN A 41 -1.60 9.19 6.00
C ASN A 41 -2.28 10.58 5.97
N ARG A 42 -3.48 10.63 5.42
CA ARG A 42 -4.30 11.82 5.24
C ARG A 42 -5.74 11.56 5.65
N ILE A 43 -6.37 12.58 6.22
CA ILE A 43 -7.77 12.46 6.68
C ILE A 43 -8.73 12.18 5.51
N GLU A 44 -8.44 12.72 4.34
CA GLU A 44 -9.25 12.53 3.13
C GLU A 44 -9.24 11.05 2.68
N CYS A 45 -8.09 10.37 2.81
CA CYS A 45 -7.97 8.95 2.51
C CYS A 45 -8.77 8.11 3.52
N GLU A 46 -8.63 8.42 4.83
CA GLU A 46 -9.39 7.76 5.89
C GLU A 46 -10.90 7.92 5.68
N GLN A 47 -11.37 9.14 5.40
CA GLN A 47 -12.79 9.42 5.20
C GLN A 47 -13.37 8.68 4.00
N ALA A 48 -12.63 8.60 2.88
CA ALA A 48 -13.07 7.87 1.70
C ALA A 48 -13.21 6.36 1.97
N LEU A 49 -12.26 5.77 2.70
CA LEU A 49 -12.34 4.36 3.10
C LEU A 49 -13.47 4.11 4.10
N ARG A 50 -13.63 4.99 5.10
CA ARG A 50 -14.72 4.90 6.08
C ARG A 50 -16.09 4.94 5.41
N GLN A 51 -16.31 5.93 4.54
CA GLN A 51 -17.57 6.03 3.78
C GLN A 51 -17.85 4.76 2.97
N ALA A 52 -16.83 4.18 2.34
CA ALA A 52 -16.99 2.96 1.57
C ALA A 52 -17.31 1.74 2.46
N LEU A 53 -16.76 1.66 3.67
CA LEU A 53 -17.05 0.60 4.63
C LEU A 53 -18.45 0.77 5.23
N ASP A 54 -18.89 2.00 5.52
CA ASP A 54 -20.21 2.32 6.04
C ASP A 54 -21.33 1.83 5.11
N ASP A 55 -21.14 1.86 3.79
CA ASP A 55 -22.06 1.34 2.78
C ASP A 55 -22.34 -0.17 2.95
N PHE A 56 -21.46 -0.90 3.64
CA PHE A 56 -21.56 -2.32 3.95
C PHE A 56 -21.80 -2.61 5.43
N GLY A 57 -21.97 -1.57 6.27
CA GLY A 57 -22.12 -1.72 7.72
C GLY A 57 -20.85 -2.22 8.41
N LEU A 58 -19.66 -1.94 7.84
CA LEU A 58 -18.34 -2.34 8.34
C LEU A 58 -17.62 -1.14 8.98
N ASP A 59 -16.75 -1.43 9.95
CA ASP A 59 -15.76 -0.47 10.47
C ASP A 59 -14.34 -1.04 10.30
N PHE A 60 -13.32 -0.24 10.52
CA PHE A 60 -11.91 -0.64 10.43
C PHE A 60 -11.53 -1.81 11.35
N GLN A 61 -12.24 -2.01 12.44
CA GLN A 61 -12.04 -3.18 13.32
C GLN A 61 -12.50 -4.51 12.70
N ASP A 62 -13.34 -4.45 11.64
CA ASP A 62 -13.97 -5.62 11.02
C ASP A 62 -13.20 -6.15 9.83
N ILE A 63 -12.15 -5.45 9.42
CA ILE A 63 -11.42 -5.73 8.18
C ILE A 63 -9.95 -6.07 8.44
N ASP A 64 -9.35 -6.71 7.43
CA ASP A 64 -7.90 -6.85 7.28
C ASP A 64 -7.40 -5.93 6.15
N VAL A 65 -6.07 -5.72 6.06
CA VAL A 65 -5.45 -4.97 4.97
C VAL A 65 -4.42 -5.83 4.26
N LEU A 66 -4.44 -5.83 2.94
CA LEU A 66 -3.40 -6.36 2.06
C LEU A 66 -2.70 -5.19 1.37
N ALA A 67 -1.40 -5.04 1.60
CA ALA A 67 -0.58 -4.06 0.91
C ALA A 67 0.07 -4.68 -0.33
N THR A 68 -0.11 -4.05 -1.49
CA THR A 68 0.56 -4.48 -2.72
C THR A 68 2.06 -4.18 -2.67
N HIS A 69 2.45 -3.08 -2.03
CA HIS A 69 3.83 -2.69 -1.76
C HIS A 69 3.88 -1.56 -0.73
N SER A 70 5.08 -1.16 -0.29
CA SER A 70 5.26 -0.27 0.86
C SER A 70 5.36 1.23 0.54
N HIS A 71 4.99 1.69 -0.66
CA HIS A 71 4.94 3.12 -0.92
C HIS A 71 3.89 3.84 -0.06
N PRO A 72 4.15 5.10 0.33
CA PRO A 72 3.27 5.84 1.25
C PRO A 72 1.82 5.98 0.81
N ASP A 73 1.57 6.06 -0.49
CA ASP A 73 0.22 6.15 -1.07
C ASP A 73 -0.53 4.81 -1.05
N HIS A 74 0.12 3.72 -0.68
CA HIS A 74 -0.49 2.40 -0.52
C HIS A 74 -0.67 2.01 0.94
N VAL A 75 0.29 2.32 1.81
CA VAL A 75 0.29 1.87 3.22
C VAL A 75 0.20 3.00 4.25
N GLY A 76 0.38 4.26 3.85
CA GLY A 76 0.53 5.39 4.77
C GLY A 76 -0.66 5.57 5.71
N ASN A 77 -1.86 5.24 5.28
CA ASN A 77 -3.06 5.40 6.09
C ASN A 77 -3.21 4.34 7.19
N LEU A 78 -2.37 3.30 7.21
CA LEU A 78 -2.37 2.30 8.28
C LEU A 78 -2.27 2.94 9.67
N ASP A 79 -1.44 3.98 9.85
CA ASP A 79 -1.28 4.69 11.13
C ASP A 79 -2.60 5.29 11.67
N ARG A 80 -3.56 5.56 10.80
CA ARG A 80 -4.85 6.14 11.16
C ARG A 80 -5.94 5.10 11.36
N ILE A 81 -5.95 4.09 10.49
CA ILE A 81 -7.05 3.13 10.43
C ILE A 81 -6.80 1.84 11.21
N TRP A 82 -5.54 1.52 11.52
CA TRP A 82 -5.22 0.26 12.17
C TRP A 82 -5.95 0.08 13.51
N ARG A 83 -6.40 -1.12 13.75
CA ARG A 83 -7.05 -1.53 15.02
C ARG A 83 -6.42 -2.85 15.49
N PRO A 84 -6.42 -3.16 16.80
CA PRO A 84 -5.79 -4.39 17.34
C PRO A 84 -6.34 -5.69 16.75
N SER A 85 -7.57 -5.68 16.24
CA SER A 85 -8.18 -6.82 15.56
C SER A 85 -7.74 -6.98 14.11
N MET A 86 -7.20 -5.92 13.49
CA MET A 86 -6.82 -5.89 12.07
C MET A 86 -5.52 -6.65 11.84
N ARG A 87 -5.51 -7.56 10.87
CA ARG A 87 -4.30 -8.18 10.33
C ARG A 87 -3.83 -7.40 9.11
N VAL A 88 -2.52 -7.22 9.02
CA VAL A 88 -1.87 -6.62 7.85
C VAL A 88 -1.12 -7.69 7.11
N TYR A 89 -1.35 -7.81 5.81
CA TYR A 89 -0.66 -8.72 4.90
C TYR A 89 0.20 -7.90 3.95
N ALA A 90 1.45 -8.29 3.77
CA ALA A 90 2.39 -7.60 2.88
C ALA A 90 3.51 -8.53 2.45
N HIS A 91 4.24 -8.17 1.39
CA HIS A 91 5.46 -8.87 1.03
C HIS A 91 6.48 -8.89 2.18
N MET A 92 7.24 -9.97 2.29
CA MET A 92 8.14 -10.24 3.43
C MET A 92 9.17 -9.14 3.72
N HIS A 93 9.47 -8.26 2.77
CA HIS A 93 10.42 -7.16 2.96
C HIS A 93 9.76 -5.76 2.97
N SER A 94 8.43 -5.67 2.91
CA SER A 94 7.72 -4.39 2.73
C SER A 94 8.01 -3.35 3.82
N PHE A 95 8.25 -3.77 5.05
CA PHE A 95 8.49 -2.87 6.18
C PHE A 95 9.95 -2.87 6.67
N GLU A 96 10.81 -3.67 6.03
CA GLU A 96 12.24 -3.75 6.35
C GLU A 96 13.11 -2.81 5.50
N GLU A 97 12.60 -2.35 4.36
CA GLU A 97 13.36 -1.55 3.39
C GLU A 97 14.00 -0.26 3.94
N PRO A 98 13.36 0.52 4.84
CA PRO A 98 14.02 1.69 5.42
C PRO A 98 15.31 1.34 6.16
N ARG A 99 15.40 0.13 6.72
CA ARG A 99 16.60 -0.36 7.41
C ARG A 99 17.68 -0.81 6.42
N ILE A 100 17.27 -1.40 5.30
CA ILE A 100 18.19 -1.87 4.25
C ILE A 100 18.73 -0.68 3.46
N MET A 101 17.89 0.29 3.09
CA MET A 101 18.34 1.49 2.36
C MET A 101 19.32 2.33 3.18
N ASN A 102 19.11 2.49 4.50
CA ASN A 102 20.06 3.18 5.36
C ASN A 102 21.43 2.47 5.45
N ASN A 103 21.48 1.15 5.27
CA ASN A 103 22.71 0.38 5.24
C ASN A 103 23.35 0.32 3.84
N LEU A 104 22.57 0.50 2.77
CA LEU A 104 23.05 0.48 1.38
C LEU A 104 23.60 1.84 0.91
N GLN A 105 23.29 2.94 1.61
CA GLN A 105 23.91 4.25 1.33
C GLN A 105 25.43 4.27 1.56
N SER A 106 25.99 3.20 2.09
CA SER A 106 27.43 3.14 2.36
C SER A 106 28.28 2.41 1.32
N SER A 107 27.77 1.70 0.33
CA SER A 107 28.77 1.02 -0.53
C SER A 107 28.33 0.47 -1.86
N THR A 108 27.44 0.59 -2.69
CA THR A 108 27.58 -0.08 -4.03
C THR A 108 26.46 0.12 -5.06
N PHE A 109 25.45 0.94 -4.80
CA PHE A 109 24.33 1.14 -5.73
C PHE A 109 24.32 2.50 -6.45
N LEU A 110 25.43 3.23 -6.43
CA LEU A 110 25.61 4.52 -7.12
C LEU A 110 25.27 4.52 -8.63
N PRO A 111 25.51 3.46 -9.42
CA PRO A 111 25.22 3.51 -10.86
C PRO A 111 23.75 3.55 -11.22
N ILE A 112 22.85 3.01 -10.39
CA ILE A 112 21.40 2.97 -10.69
C ILE A 112 20.74 4.30 -10.29
N VAL A 113 21.15 4.87 -9.16
CA VAL A 113 20.65 6.17 -8.70
C VAL A 113 21.07 7.27 -9.70
N ASP A 114 22.29 7.21 -10.23
CA ASP A 114 22.76 8.17 -11.24
C ASP A 114 21.97 8.07 -12.55
N ALA A 115 21.57 6.87 -12.99
CA ALA A 115 20.76 6.69 -14.19
C ALA A 115 19.36 7.29 -14.03
N VAL A 116 18.73 7.15 -12.86
CA VAL A 116 17.43 7.77 -12.56
C VAL A 116 17.56 9.28 -12.44
N THR A 117 18.62 9.78 -11.83
CA THR A 117 18.91 11.22 -11.70
C THR A 117 19.18 11.86 -13.05
N LEU A 118 19.95 11.19 -13.93
CA LEU A 118 20.24 11.66 -15.30
C LEU A 118 18.99 11.70 -16.18
N CYS A 119 18.04 10.76 -16.02
CA CYS A 119 16.75 10.82 -16.70
C CYS A 119 15.88 11.98 -16.19
N ALA A 120 15.98 12.35 -14.91
CA ALA A 120 15.24 13.47 -14.33
C ALA A 120 15.82 14.84 -14.76
N GLU A 121 17.13 14.95 -14.97
CA GLU A 121 17.78 16.19 -15.43
C GLU A 121 17.48 16.54 -16.89
N SER A 122 17.11 15.58 -17.72
CA SER A 122 16.73 15.81 -19.13
C SER A 122 15.36 16.48 -19.29
N GLN A 123 14.54 16.52 -18.26
CA GLN A 123 13.29 17.26 -18.22
C GLN A 123 13.39 18.45 -17.24
N ARG A 124 13.90 19.59 -17.74
CA ARG A 124 14.02 20.83 -16.98
C ARG A 124 12.64 21.39 -16.55
N GLN A 125 12.05 20.78 -15.55
CA GLN A 125 11.20 21.46 -14.58
C GLN A 125 11.71 21.09 -13.19
N PRO A 126 11.78 22.02 -12.22
CA PRO A 126 12.08 21.63 -10.85
C PRO A 126 10.92 20.76 -10.39
N SER A 127 11.06 19.46 -10.58
CA SER A 127 10.22 18.50 -9.89
C SER A 127 10.35 18.88 -8.43
N ARG A 128 9.29 19.37 -7.81
CA ARG A 128 9.17 19.37 -6.37
C ARG A 128 9.52 17.95 -5.97
N VAL A 129 10.68 17.78 -5.39
CA VAL A 129 11.07 16.53 -4.78
C VAL A 129 9.95 16.24 -3.83
N PHE A 130 9.06 15.31 -4.21
CA PHE A 130 8.11 14.78 -3.25
C PHE A 130 9.00 14.24 -2.15
N SER A 131 8.94 14.86 -0.98
CA SER A 131 9.55 14.33 0.22
C SER A 131 8.95 12.93 0.36
N THR A 132 9.67 11.95 -0.15
CA THR A 132 9.43 10.55 0.17
C THR A 132 9.86 10.42 1.62
N ASP A 133 9.00 10.92 2.53
CA ASP A 133 9.10 10.58 3.93
C ASP A 133 8.77 9.09 4.00
N LEU A 134 9.82 8.27 3.80
CA LEU A 134 9.78 6.81 3.88
C LEU A 134 9.43 6.32 5.29
N SER A 135 9.26 7.22 6.25
CA SER A 135 8.65 6.96 7.54
C SER A 135 7.10 6.89 7.46
N ALA A 136 6.58 6.50 6.31
CA ALA A 136 5.13 6.52 6.04
C ALA A 136 4.31 5.72 7.05
N VAL A 137 4.91 4.71 7.65
CA VAL A 137 4.26 3.85 8.66
C VAL A 137 5.11 3.89 9.92
N LYS A 138 4.58 4.50 10.97
CA LYS A 138 5.26 4.68 12.27
C LYS A 138 4.89 3.60 13.28
N GLY A 139 3.78 2.90 13.03
CA GLY A 139 3.26 1.87 13.93
C GLY A 139 4.01 0.55 13.79
N ASP A 140 4.12 -0.17 14.90
CA ASP A 140 4.57 -1.57 14.93
C ASP A 140 3.33 -2.46 14.81
N TYR A 141 2.97 -2.80 13.58
CA TYR A 141 1.79 -3.62 13.28
C TYR A 141 2.19 -5.09 13.18
N PRO A 142 1.36 -6.03 13.68
CA PRO A 142 1.55 -7.44 13.41
C PRO A 142 1.31 -7.71 11.92
N VAL A 143 2.38 -7.95 11.16
CA VAL A 143 2.33 -8.22 9.73
C VAL A 143 2.41 -9.71 9.47
N THR A 144 1.49 -10.23 8.66
CA THR A 144 1.60 -11.55 8.05
C THR A 144 2.29 -11.39 6.71
N TYR A 145 3.51 -11.89 6.63
CA TYR A 145 4.30 -11.79 5.41
C TYR A 145 3.89 -12.80 4.36
N LEU A 146 3.83 -12.33 3.12
CA LEU A 146 3.52 -13.10 1.93
C LEU A 146 4.74 -13.14 1.00
N LYS A 147 4.84 -14.22 0.22
CA LYS A 147 5.87 -14.42 -0.81
C LYS A 147 5.25 -15.04 -2.06
N ASP A 148 6.03 -15.10 -3.12
CA ASP A 148 5.60 -15.69 -4.39
C ASP A 148 5.03 -17.10 -4.20
N GLY A 149 3.88 -17.36 -4.84
CA GLY A 149 3.17 -18.63 -4.77
C GLY A 149 2.25 -18.81 -3.56
N ASP A 150 2.32 -17.96 -2.54
CA ASP A 150 1.41 -18.04 -1.39
C ASP A 150 -0.04 -17.79 -1.84
N ILE A 151 -0.97 -18.31 -1.04
CA ILE A 151 -2.41 -18.19 -1.32
C ILE A 151 -3.08 -17.32 -0.26
N PHE A 152 -3.57 -16.18 -0.69
CA PHE A 152 -4.46 -15.32 0.09
C PHE A 152 -5.92 -15.64 -0.26
N ARG A 153 -6.73 -15.96 0.76
CA ARG A 153 -8.16 -16.30 0.56
C ARG A 153 -9.02 -15.23 1.18
N ARG A 154 -10.04 -14.78 0.43
CA ARG A 154 -11.10 -13.89 0.92
C ARG A 154 -12.37 -14.10 0.11
N GLY A 155 -13.51 -14.16 0.81
CA GLY A 155 -14.78 -14.48 0.20
C GLY A 155 -14.71 -15.79 -0.58
N ASN A 156 -15.25 -15.79 -1.78
CA ASN A 156 -15.21 -16.93 -2.69
C ASN A 156 -13.92 -17.01 -3.52
N TYR A 157 -12.92 -16.14 -3.23
CA TYR A 157 -11.72 -16.03 -4.02
C TYR A 157 -10.51 -16.67 -3.39
N ARG A 158 -9.66 -17.15 -4.25
CA ARG A 158 -8.34 -17.68 -3.95
C ARG A 158 -7.34 -16.91 -4.80
N PHE A 159 -6.71 -15.90 -4.20
CA PHE A 159 -5.67 -15.11 -4.84
C PHE A 159 -4.32 -15.80 -4.70
N GLN A 160 -3.61 -15.97 -5.79
CA GLN A 160 -2.20 -16.38 -5.75
C GLN A 160 -1.33 -15.13 -5.71
N VAL A 161 -0.42 -15.08 -4.76
CA VAL A 161 0.60 -14.04 -4.69
C VAL A 161 1.60 -14.24 -5.82
N ILE A 162 1.87 -13.19 -6.57
CA ILE A 162 2.87 -13.15 -7.63
C ILE A 162 3.77 -11.96 -7.37
N GLU A 163 5.06 -12.21 -7.13
CA GLU A 163 6.03 -11.13 -7.02
C GLU A 163 6.27 -10.48 -8.37
N THR A 164 6.11 -9.16 -8.42
CA THR A 164 6.29 -8.37 -9.65
C THR A 164 7.25 -7.20 -9.39
N PRO A 165 8.52 -7.50 -9.06
CA PRO A 165 9.52 -6.46 -8.79
C PRO A 165 9.76 -5.59 -10.03
N GLY A 166 9.92 -4.29 -9.81
CA GLY A 166 10.13 -3.32 -10.89
C GLY A 166 9.88 -1.91 -10.41
N HIS A 167 8.60 -1.49 -10.34
CA HIS A 167 8.19 -0.22 -9.74
C HIS A 167 8.62 -0.13 -8.26
N HIS A 168 8.49 -1.23 -7.55
CA HIS A 168 8.96 -1.41 -6.18
C HIS A 168 9.47 -2.84 -6.00
N MET A 169 10.50 -3.05 -5.16
CA MET A 169 11.11 -4.37 -4.99
C MET A 169 10.18 -5.36 -4.27
N THR A 170 9.25 -4.87 -3.46
CA THR A 170 8.31 -5.68 -2.67
C THR A 170 6.91 -5.70 -3.26
N HIS A 171 6.77 -5.42 -4.56
CA HIS A 171 5.47 -5.41 -5.23
C HIS A 171 4.95 -6.85 -5.45
N ILE A 172 3.70 -7.10 -5.02
CA ILE A 172 2.96 -8.36 -5.20
C ILE A 172 1.61 -8.11 -5.84
#